data_13920cd731c9fa57795df6809591c85d
#
_entry.id   13920cd731c9fa57795df6809591c85d
#
_cell.length_a   1.000
_cell.length_b   1.000
_cell.length_c   1.000
_cell.angle_alpha   90.00
_cell.angle_beta   90.00
_cell.angle_gamma   90.00
#
_symmetry.space_group_name_H-M   'P 1'
#
loop_
_entity.id
_entity.type
_entity.pdbx_description
1 polymer ?
#
loop_
_entity_poly.entity_id
_entity_poly.type
_entity_poly.pdbx_seq_one_letter_code
_entity_poly.pdbx_strand_id
1 'polypeptide(L)'
;MTQCALCKAEEVTPYAVAPQPDEVALCATCRAGVENGPEDGPHWQCLNEAIWSTEPAEQVLAWRLLNRLNAAWARDLLDIAYLEPEVLDWAKAEDAPAESVVHRDCNGAILSDGDTVTLIKALPVKGAGFTAKQGTAVRKISLEPDNAEHISGRVEGQRIVILTKFVKKA
;
A
#
# COMPACT_ATOMS: atom_id res chain seq x y z
N MET A 1 -26.51 -3.37 -14.68
CA MET A 1 -25.31 -2.56 -15.02
C MET A 1 -24.66 -3.21 -16.23
N THR A 2 -24.75 -2.56 -17.35
CA THR A 2 -24.29 -3.10 -18.63
C THR A 2 -23.09 -2.35 -19.20
N GLN A 3 -22.64 -1.29 -18.51
CA GLN A 3 -21.56 -0.42 -18.95
C GLN A 3 -20.55 -0.18 -17.84
N CYS A 4 -19.31 0.05 -18.23
CA CYS A 4 -18.23 0.36 -17.31
C CYS A 4 -18.53 1.66 -16.54
N ALA A 5 -18.40 1.61 -15.24
CA ALA A 5 -18.61 2.73 -14.33
C ALA A 5 -17.71 3.94 -14.68
N LEU A 6 -16.53 3.70 -15.22
CA LEU A 6 -15.55 4.75 -15.53
C LEU A 6 -15.62 5.23 -16.99
N CYS A 7 -15.49 4.33 -17.96
CA CYS A 7 -15.36 4.70 -19.38
C CYS A 7 -16.58 4.37 -20.25
N LYS A 8 -17.65 3.82 -19.65
CA LYS A 8 -18.91 3.45 -20.31
C LYS A 8 -18.80 2.37 -21.41
N ALA A 9 -17.71 1.59 -21.41
CA ALA A 9 -17.55 0.45 -22.31
C ALA A 9 -18.59 -0.65 -21.98
N GLU A 10 -19.01 -1.43 -22.98
CA GLU A 10 -20.09 -2.40 -22.84
C GLU A 10 -19.66 -3.74 -22.22
N GLU A 11 -18.40 -4.15 -22.40
CA GLU A 11 -17.89 -5.39 -21.82
C GLU A 11 -17.38 -5.15 -20.40
N VAL A 12 -18.15 -5.58 -19.41
CA VAL A 12 -17.86 -5.31 -18.01
C VAL A 12 -17.90 -6.56 -17.14
N THR A 13 -17.11 -6.54 -16.09
CA THR A 13 -17.10 -7.52 -15.02
C THR A 13 -17.26 -6.81 -13.67
N PRO A 14 -17.92 -7.43 -12.68
CA PRO A 14 -18.00 -6.83 -11.36
C PRO A 14 -16.62 -6.77 -10.70
N TYR A 15 -16.35 -5.64 -10.02
CA TYR A 15 -15.14 -5.40 -9.26
C TYR A 15 -15.50 -4.84 -7.88
N ALA A 16 -15.05 -5.52 -6.83
CA ALA A 16 -15.29 -5.07 -5.46
C ALA A 16 -14.31 -3.93 -5.08
N VAL A 17 -14.83 -2.85 -4.57
CA VAL A 17 -14.05 -1.66 -4.18
C VAL A 17 -13.67 -1.78 -2.70
N ALA A 18 -12.57 -2.46 -2.43
CA ALA A 18 -12.10 -2.66 -1.06
C ALA A 18 -11.87 -1.32 -0.30
N PRO A 19 -12.02 -1.29 1.01
CA PRO A 19 -12.44 -2.35 1.92
C PRO A 19 -13.96 -2.54 2.03
N GLN A 20 -14.74 -1.77 1.27
CA GLN A 20 -16.20 -1.89 1.26
C GLN A 20 -16.63 -3.05 0.35
N PRO A 21 -17.81 -3.65 0.60
CA PRO A 21 -18.34 -4.72 -0.22
C PRO A 21 -19.01 -4.26 -1.52
N ASP A 22 -19.00 -2.95 -1.77
CA ASP A 22 -19.61 -2.37 -2.95
C ASP A 22 -18.90 -2.80 -4.23
N GLU A 23 -19.68 -3.21 -5.22
CA GLU A 23 -19.17 -3.64 -6.51
C GLU A 23 -19.53 -2.64 -7.61
N VAL A 24 -18.59 -2.41 -8.50
CA VAL A 24 -18.78 -1.61 -9.70
C VAL A 24 -18.48 -2.43 -10.95
N ALA A 25 -19.15 -2.12 -12.04
CA ALA A 25 -18.88 -2.75 -13.32
C ALA A 25 -17.69 -2.11 -14.00
N LEU A 26 -16.62 -2.86 -14.26
CA LEU A 26 -15.42 -2.37 -14.94
C LEU A 26 -15.13 -3.17 -16.21
N CYS A 27 -14.72 -2.48 -17.26
CA CYS A 27 -14.16 -3.13 -18.43
C CYS A 27 -12.73 -3.65 -18.16
N ALA A 28 -12.22 -4.51 -19.01
CA ALA A 28 -10.89 -5.10 -18.85
C ALA A 28 -9.78 -4.04 -18.71
N THR A 29 -9.85 -2.95 -19.47
CA THR A 29 -8.85 -1.87 -19.43
C THR A 29 -8.87 -1.10 -18.12
N CYS A 30 -10.07 -0.70 -17.66
CA CYS A 30 -10.21 0.00 -16.39
C CYS A 30 -9.81 -0.89 -15.21
N ARG A 31 -10.18 -2.15 -15.24
CA ARG A 31 -9.79 -3.13 -14.23
C ARG A 31 -8.27 -3.32 -14.16
N ALA A 32 -7.63 -3.49 -15.32
CA ALA A 32 -6.17 -3.59 -15.39
C ALA A 32 -5.48 -2.34 -14.82
N GLY A 33 -6.01 -1.16 -15.07
CA GLY A 33 -5.50 0.09 -14.48
C GLY A 33 -5.65 0.15 -12.97
N VAL A 34 -6.75 -0.36 -12.43
CA VAL A 34 -6.94 -0.43 -10.97
C VAL A 34 -5.99 -1.43 -10.33
N GLU A 35 -5.80 -2.61 -10.93
CA GLU A 35 -4.98 -3.69 -10.37
C GLU A 35 -3.47 -3.46 -10.54
N ASN A 36 -3.05 -2.94 -11.69
CA ASN A 36 -1.63 -2.83 -12.07
C ASN A 36 -1.09 -1.39 -12.08
N GLY A 37 -1.96 -0.41 -11.93
CA GLY A 37 -1.67 0.99 -12.10
C GLY A 37 -2.00 1.51 -13.51
N PRO A 38 -2.58 2.71 -13.61
CA PRO A 38 -2.89 3.34 -14.89
C PRO A 38 -1.64 3.93 -15.54
N GLU A 39 -1.52 3.80 -16.84
CA GLU A 39 -0.54 4.55 -17.65
C GLU A 39 -1.21 5.78 -18.26
N ASP A 40 -0.51 6.92 -18.29
CA ASP A 40 -1.07 8.14 -18.86
C ASP A 40 -1.44 7.94 -20.33
N GLY A 41 -2.69 8.25 -20.65
CA GLY A 41 -3.22 8.05 -22.00
C GLY A 41 -4.65 8.56 -22.17
N PRO A 42 -5.13 8.64 -23.44
CA PRO A 42 -6.45 9.19 -23.75
C PRO A 42 -7.61 8.40 -23.13
N HIS A 43 -7.43 7.12 -22.84
CA HIS A 43 -8.44 6.29 -22.17
C HIS A 43 -8.86 6.87 -20.82
N TRP A 44 -7.90 7.39 -20.07
CA TRP A 44 -8.12 7.89 -18.70
C TRP A 44 -8.79 9.25 -18.63
N GLN A 45 -9.05 9.90 -19.77
CA GLN A 45 -9.86 11.13 -19.80
C GLN A 45 -11.29 10.90 -19.30
N CYS A 46 -11.76 9.65 -19.30
CA CYS A 46 -13.05 9.28 -18.70
C CYS A 46 -13.13 9.61 -17.20
N LEU A 47 -12.00 9.69 -16.51
CA LEU A 47 -11.94 10.04 -15.09
C LEU A 47 -12.40 11.48 -14.81
N ASN A 48 -12.36 12.38 -15.82
CA ASN A 48 -12.89 13.73 -15.69
C ASN A 48 -14.41 13.74 -15.40
N GLU A 49 -15.12 12.72 -15.84
CA GLU A 49 -16.56 12.55 -15.54
C GLU A 49 -16.76 11.64 -14.31
N ALA A 50 -16.01 10.56 -14.22
CA ALA A 50 -16.17 9.58 -13.18
C ALA A 50 -15.94 10.14 -11.77
N ILE A 51 -15.04 11.11 -11.60
CA ILE A 51 -14.79 11.75 -10.30
C ILE A 51 -15.99 12.53 -9.77
N TRP A 52 -16.90 12.94 -10.66
CA TRP A 52 -18.13 13.66 -10.33
C TRP A 52 -19.37 12.75 -10.26
N SER A 53 -19.18 11.44 -10.30
CA SER A 53 -20.29 10.49 -10.18
C SER A 53 -21.05 10.66 -8.86
N THR A 54 -22.32 10.33 -8.87
CA THR A 54 -23.15 10.28 -7.66
C THR A 54 -22.95 9.01 -6.85
N GLU A 55 -22.27 8.02 -7.44
CA GLU A 55 -21.98 6.75 -6.79
C GLU A 55 -20.63 6.80 -6.07
N PRO A 56 -20.61 6.63 -4.73
CA PRO A 56 -19.38 6.72 -3.94
C PRO A 56 -18.28 5.75 -4.40
N ALA A 57 -18.65 4.53 -4.77
CA ALA A 57 -17.69 3.53 -5.26
C ALA A 57 -16.99 3.95 -6.57
N GLU A 58 -17.72 4.60 -7.49
CA GLU A 58 -17.15 5.15 -8.73
C GLU A 58 -16.19 6.31 -8.44
N GLN A 59 -16.57 7.22 -7.54
CA GLN A 59 -15.70 8.31 -7.10
C GLN A 59 -14.43 7.82 -6.45
N VAL A 60 -14.52 6.80 -5.60
CA VAL A 60 -13.35 6.16 -4.93
C VAL A 60 -12.37 5.63 -5.96
N LEU A 61 -12.85 4.87 -6.95
CA LEU A 61 -11.99 4.33 -8.01
C LEU A 61 -11.38 5.43 -8.88
N ALA A 62 -12.17 6.43 -9.26
CA ALA A 62 -11.68 7.58 -10.03
C ALA A 62 -10.58 8.32 -9.26
N TRP A 63 -10.76 8.58 -7.98
CA TRP A 63 -9.77 9.23 -7.14
C TRP A 63 -8.47 8.41 -7.04
N ARG A 64 -8.57 7.10 -6.81
CA ARG A 64 -7.42 6.20 -6.73
C ARG A 64 -6.61 6.17 -8.03
N LEU A 65 -7.31 6.07 -9.17
CA LEU A 65 -6.66 6.09 -10.49
C LEU A 65 -6.01 7.43 -10.79
N LEU A 66 -6.67 8.55 -10.50
CA LEU A 66 -6.11 9.90 -10.67
C LEU A 66 -4.87 10.12 -9.80
N ASN A 67 -4.88 9.61 -8.58
CA ASN A 67 -3.75 9.72 -7.67
C ASN A 67 -2.54 8.88 -8.13
N ARG A 68 -2.79 7.77 -8.79
CA ARG A 68 -1.75 6.91 -9.38
C ARG A 68 -1.25 7.41 -10.73
N LEU A 69 -2.10 8.10 -11.50
CA LEU A 69 -1.70 8.80 -12.71
C LEU A 69 -0.74 9.93 -12.36
N ASN A 70 0.50 9.84 -12.77
CA ASN A 70 1.49 10.88 -12.50
C ASN A 70 1.46 11.98 -13.57
N ALA A 71 0.26 12.38 -13.98
CA ALA A 71 0.00 13.40 -14.99
C ALA A 71 -0.42 14.72 -14.35
N ALA A 72 -0.04 15.85 -14.96
CA ALA A 72 -0.38 17.19 -14.47
C ALA A 72 -1.90 17.39 -14.40
N TRP A 73 -2.61 17.03 -15.47
CA TRP A 73 -4.08 17.16 -15.55
C TRP A 73 -4.82 16.34 -14.48
N ALA A 74 -4.27 15.18 -14.09
CA ALA A 74 -4.85 14.35 -13.03
C ALA A 74 -4.73 15.02 -11.66
N ARG A 75 -3.62 15.66 -11.39
CA ARG A 75 -3.40 16.44 -10.16
C ARG A 75 -4.30 17.66 -10.10
N ASP A 76 -4.40 18.42 -11.19
CA ASP A 76 -5.29 19.56 -11.29
C ASP A 76 -6.75 19.17 -11.05
N LEU A 77 -7.16 18.01 -11.59
CA LEU A 77 -8.50 17.49 -11.38
C LEU A 77 -8.73 17.06 -9.92
N LEU A 78 -7.75 16.45 -9.26
CA LEU A 78 -7.84 16.11 -7.85
C LEU A 78 -7.93 17.33 -6.94
N ASP A 79 -7.26 18.42 -7.29
CA ASP A 79 -7.27 19.67 -6.53
C ASP A 79 -8.65 20.35 -6.54
N ILE A 80 -9.41 20.19 -7.62
CA ILE A 80 -10.76 20.74 -7.77
C ILE A 80 -11.86 19.74 -7.40
N ALA A 81 -11.54 18.45 -7.35
CA ALA A 81 -12.52 17.41 -7.04
C ALA A 81 -12.95 17.49 -5.57
N TYR A 82 -14.25 17.48 -5.35
CA TYR A 82 -14.81 17.42 -4.00
C TYR A 82 -15.38 16.03 -3.74
N LEU A 83 -14.83 15.37 -2.74
CA LEU A 83 -15.35 14.11 -2.20
C LEU A 83 -15.81 14.36 -0.78
N GLU A 84 -16.92 13.73 -0.39
CA GLU A 84 -17.34 13.74 1.00
C GLU A 84 -16.27 13.07 1.90
N PRO A 85 -16.11 13.49 3.15
CA PRO A 85 -15.08 12.98 4.04
C PRO A 85 -15.07 11.44 4.14
N GLU A 86 -16.24 10.82 4.20
CA GLU A 86 -16.38 9.35 4.27
C GLU A 86 -15.90 8.66 2.98
N VAL A 87 -16.20 9.26 1.82
CA VAL A 87 -15.74 8.75 0.51
C VAL A 87 -14.25 8.93 0.35
N LEU A 88 -13.72 10.04 0.81
CA LEU A 88 -12.28 10.32 0.77
C LEU A 88 -11.50 9.37 1.68
N ASP A 89 -12.00 9.08 2.88
CA ASP A 89 -11.41 8.11 3.80
C ASP A 89 -11.43 6.70 3.19
N TRP A 90 -12.51 6.33 2.53
CA TRP A 90 -12.58 5.08 1.77
C TRP A 90 -11.57 5.03 0.62
N ALA A 91 -11.45 6.10 -0.15
CA ALA A 91 -10.48 6.19 -1.24
C ALA A 91 -9.03 6.03 -0.75
N LYS A 92 -8.69 6.65 0.37
CA LYS A 92 -7.37 6.54 1.01
C LYS A 92 -7.11 5.19 1.67
N ALA A 93 -8.14 4.45 2.03
CA ALA A 93 -8.02 3.15 2.68
C ALA A 93 -7.36 2.08 1.78
N GLU A 94 -7.27 2.29 0.48
CA GLU A 94 -6.49 1.42 -0.42
C GLU A 94 -4.98 1.62 -0.26
N ASP A 95 -4.55 2.84 0.04
CA ASP A 95 -3.15 3.15 0.33
C ASP A 95 -2.72 2.66 1.73
N ALA A 96 -3.67 2.29 2.57
CA ALA A 96 -3.38 1.40 3.66
C ALA A 96 -2.99 0.05 3.04
N PRO A 97 -1.71 -0.38 3.17
CA PRO A 97 -1.30 -1.64 2.56
C PRO A 97 -2.29 -2.71 2.97
N ALA A 98 -2.83 -3.40 1.99
CA ALA A 98 -3.68 -4.56 2.22
C ALA A 98 -2.92 -5.47 3.20
N GLU A 99 -3.43 -5.57 4.43
CA GLU A 99 -2.73 -6.18 5.54
C GLU A 99 -1.29 -5.65 5.66
N SER A 100 -1.12 -4.49 6.29
CA SER A 100 0.19 -4.14 6.81
C SER A 100 0.60 -5.27 7.73
N VAL A 101 1.54 -6.06 7.24
CA VAL A 101 2.12 -7.15 7.99
C VAL A 101 2.68 -6.52 9.25
N VAL A 102 1.99 -6.70 10.36
CA VAL A 102 2.36 -6.09 11.62
C VAL A 102 3.54 -6.87 12.18
N HIS A 103 4.71 -6.26 12.13
CA HIS A 103 5.90 -6.81 12.77
C HIS A 103 5.81 -6.54 14.27
N ARG A 104 5.99 -7.58 15.06
CA ARG A 104 6.01 -7.50 16.53
C ARG A 104 7.32 -8.05 17.06
N ASP A 105 7.83 -7.43 18.11
CA ASP A 105 9.01 -7.95 18.79
C ASP A 105 8.70 -9.19 19.66
N CYS A 106 9.69 -9.70 20.38
CA CYS A 106 9.52 -10.84 21.25
C CYS A 106 8.51 -10.61 22.40
N ASN A 107 8.21 -9.37 22.73
CA ASN A 107 7.25 -8.96 23.76
C ASN A 107 5.87 -8.63 23.20
N GLY A 108 5.70 -8.65 21.87
CA GLY A 108 4.47 -8.27 21.20
C GLY A 108 4.33 -6.77 20.93
N ALA A 109 5.38 -5.97 21.15
CA ALA A 109 5.37 -4.54 20.79
C ALA A 109 5.46 -4.35 19.28
N ILE A 110 4.63 -3.45 18.74
CA ILE A 110 4.60 -3.17 17.30
C ILE A 110 5.89 -2.45 16.88
N LEU A 111 6.53 -2.98 15.85
CA LEU A 111 7.71 -2.39 15.21
C LEU A 111 7.31 -1.54 14.02
N SER A 112 8.02 -0.44 13.82
CA SER A 112 7.86 0.48 12.68
C SER A 112 9.18 0.70 11.97
N ASP A 113 9.13 1.09 10.69
CA ASP A 113 10.33 1.47 9.95
C ASP A 113 11.07 2.60 10.68
N GLY A 114 12.39 2.44 10.79
CA GLY A 114 13.24 3.40 11.46
C GLY A 114 13.36 3.22 12.98
N ASP A 115 12.65 2.26 13.55
CA ASP A 115 12.75 1.95 14.98
C ASP A 115 14.14 1.39 15.34
N THR A 116 14.46 1.46 16.61
CA THR A 116 15.64 0.81 17.20
C THR A 116 15.21 -0.40 17.98
N VAL A 117 15.88 -1.53 17.74
CA VAL A 117 15.65 -2.79 18.46
C VAL A 117 16.94 -3.32 19.06
N THR A 118 16.80 -4.09 20.11
CA THR A 118 17.95 -4.73 20.77
C THR A 118 17.84 -6.25 20.63
N LEU A 119 18.93 -6.91 20.27
CA LEU A 119 18.97 -8.36 20.17
C LEU A 119 18.88 -8.98 21.57
N ILE A 120 17.93 -9.89 21.74
CA ILE A 120 17.78 -10.66 22.99
C ILE A 120 18.58 -11.96 22.99
N LYS A 121 19.14 -12.33 21.84
CA LYS A 121 19.92 -13.55 21.64
C LYS A 121 21.05 -13.29 20.64
N ALA A 122 22.18 -13.90 20.83
CA ALA A 122 23.26 -13.87 19.84
C ALA A 122 22.83 -14.55 18.56
N LEU A 123 23.02 -13.87 17.42
CA LEU A 123 22.64 -14.37 16.10
C LEU A 123 23.87 -14.47 15.20
N PRO A 124 24.18 -15.66 14.65
CA PRO A 124 25.20 -15.79 13.63
C PRO A 124 24.69 -15.18 12.32
N VAL A 125 25.44 -14.25 11.74
CA VAL A 125 25.13 -13.63 10.47
C VAL A 125 25.77 -14.41 9.35
N LYS A 126 24.96 -15.13 8.59
CA LYS A 126 25.42 -15.85 7.39
C LYS A 126 25.83 -14.85 6.31
N GLY A 127 27.05 -15.01 5.78
CA GLY A 127 27.59 -14.18 4.72
C GLY A 127 28.42 -12.98 5.18
N ALA A 128 28.31 -12.54 6.44
CA ALA A 128 29.09 -11.45 7.01
C ALA A 128 30.30 -11.91 7.84
N GLY A 129 30.37 -13.19 8.18
CA GLY A 129 31.51 -13.76 8.92
C GLY A 129 31.59 -13.36 10.38
N PHE A 130 30.53 -12.78 10.97
CA PHE A 130 30.47 -12.41 12.38
C PHE A 130 29.16 -12.86 13.05
N THR A 131 29.18 -12.89 14.36
CA THR A 131 27.99 -13.17 15.18
C THR A 131 27.57 -11.89 15.89
N ALA A 132 26.33 -11.46 15.68
CA ALA A 132 25.74 -10.35 16.41
C ALA A 132 25.49 -10.78 17.86
N LYS A 133 26.07 -10.08 18.82
CA LYS A 133 25.98 -10.41 20.25
C LYS A 133 24.61 -10.02 20.82
N GLN A 134 24.16 -10.74 21.84
CA GLN A 134 23.02 -10.34 22.67
C GLN A 134 23.24 -8.92 23.20
N GLY A 135 22.17 -8.11 23.14
CA GLY A 135 22.24 -6.71 23.58
C GLY A 135 22.71 -5.73 22.50
N THR A 136 23.02 -6.20 21.29
CA THR A 136 23.37 -5.32 20.18
C THR A 136 22.17 -4.51 19.75
N ALA A 137 22.31 -3.17 19.73
CA ALA A 137 21.27 -2.28 19.23
C ALA A 137 21.30 -2.20 17.70
N VAL A 138 20.19 -2.48 17.08
CA VAL A 138 19.98 -2.32 15.62
C VAL A 138 19.12 -1.09 15.39
N ARG A 139 19.69 -0.09 14.77
CA ARG A 139 19.04 1.19 14.52
C ARG A 139 18.51 1.26 13.09
N LYS A 140 17.47 2.04 12.88
CA LYS A 140 16.85 2.27 11.57
C LYS A 140 16.52 0.95 10.88
N ILE A 141 15.74 0.12 11.55
CA ILE A 141 15.24 -1.11 10.97
C ILE A 141 14.29 -0.82 9.81
N SER A 142 14.25 -1.71 8.84
CA SER A 142 13.26 -1.73 7.77
C SER A 142 12.43 -2.99 7.91
N LEU A 143 11.12 -2.84 7.79
CA LEU A 143 10.19 -3.95 7.84
C LEU A 143 10.14 -4.64 6.47
N GLU A 144 10.18 -5.98 6.48
CA GLU A 144 9.98 -6.74 5.25
C GLU A 144 8.48 -6.86 4.95
N PRO A 145 8.01 -6.33 3.82
CA PRO A 145 6.57 -6.32 3.52
C PRO A 145 5.98 -7.70 3.29
N ASP A 146 6.81 -8.65 2.89
CA ASP A 146 6.39 -10.00 2.53
C ASP A 146 6.39 -10.98 3.72
N ASN A 147 6.97 -10.60 4.85
CA ASN A 147 7.10 -11.48 5.99
C ASN A 147 7.05 -10.74 7.33
N ALA A 148 6.02 -11.02 8.13
CA ALA A 148 5.82 -10.43 9.46
C ALA A 148 6.91 -10.75 10.47
N GLU A 149 7.67 -11.81 10.26
CA GLU A 149 8.70 -12.29 11.18
C GLU A 149 10.10 -11.77 10.80
N HIS A 150 10.24 -11.11 9.65
CA HIS A 150 11.54 -10.63 9.18
C HIS A 150 11.61 -9.11 9.21
N ILE A 151 12.72 -8.61 9.72
CA ILE A 151 13.12 -7.21 9.63
C ILE A 151 14.56 -7.16 9.11
N SER A 152 14.92 -6.08 8.45
CA SER A 152 16.29 -5.81 8.07
C SER A 152 16.85 -4.63 8.85
N GLY A 153 18.12 -4.68 9.17
CA GLY A 153 18.78 -3.62 9.91
C GLY A 153 20.29 -3.63 9.66
N ARG A 154 20.96 -2.56 10.05
CA ARG A 154 22.42 -2.47 9.97
C ARG A 154 23.04 -2.81 11.31
N VAL A 155 23.93 -3.80 11.27
CA VAL A 155 24.80 -4.15 12.39
C VAL A 155 26.25 -4.07 11.91
N GLU A 156 27.07 -3.30 12.60
CA GLU A 156 28.50 -3.08 12.25
C GLU A 156 28.72 -2.60 10.79
N GLY A 157 27.75 -1.82 10.26
CA GLY A 157 27.81 -1.29 8.90
C GLY A 157 27.28 -2.23 7.81
N GLN A 158 26.88 -3.44 8.15
CA GLN A 158 26.32 -4.42 7.23
C GLN A 158 24.81 -4.57 7.42
N ARG A 159 24.07 -4.63 6.31
CA ARG A 159 22.64 -4.90 6.32
C ARG A 159 22.41 -6.40 6.49
N ILE A 160 21.65 -6.76 7.51
CA ILE A 160 21.30 -8.14 7.80
C ILE A 160 19.79 -8.28 7.98
N VAL A 161 19.28 -9.47 7.73
CA VAL A 161 17.87 -9.83 8.02
C VAL A 161 17.83 -10.53 9.39
N ILE A 162 16.93 -10.05 10.25
CA ILE A 162 16.79 -10.53 11.62
C ILE A 162 15.35 -10.99 11.85
N LEU A 163 15.17 -12.06 12.60
CA LEU A 163 13.84 -12.52 13.01
C LEU A 163 13.31 -11.63 14.14
N THR A 164 12.07 -11.18 14.02
CA THR A 164 11.43 -10.31 15.03
C THR A 164 11.35 -10.93 16.42
N LYS A 165 11.23 -12.25 16.50
CA LYS A 165 11.24 -13.02 17.77
C LYS A 165 12.54 -12.94 18.56
N PHE A 166 13.62 -12.50 17.94
CA PHE A 166 14.95 -12.36 18.55
C PHE A 166 15.31 -10.91 18.88
N VAL A 167 14.39 -9.99 18.72
CA VAL A 167 14.60 -8.58 19.00
C VAL A 167 13.58 -8.06 20.01
N LYS A 168 13.98 -7.01 20.70
CA LYS A 168 13.14 -6.27 21.63
C LYS A 168 13.17 -4.81 21.22
N LYS A 169 12.00 -4.16 21.14
CA LYS A 169 11.91 -2.73 20.93
C LYS A 169 12.62 -1.96 22.06
N ALA A 170 13.54 -1.14 21.66
CA ALA A 170 14.28 -0.31 22.59
C ALA A 170 13.45 0.89 23.08
#